data_d9e55b29b636346b674049d7d7f87010
#
_entry.id   d9e55b29b636346b674049d7d7f87010
#
_cell.length_a   1.000
_cell.length_b   1.000
_cell.length_c   1.000
_cell.angle_alpha   90.00
_cell.angle_beta   90.00
_cell.angle_gamma   90.00
#
_symmetry.space_group_name_H-M   'P 1'
#
loop_
_entity.id
_entity.type
_entity.pdbx_description
1 polymer ?
#
loop_
_entity_poly.entity_id
_entity_poly.type
_entity_poly.pdbx_seq_one_letter_code
_entity_poly.pdbx_strand_id
1 'polypeptide(L)'
;QALLKLGFADVEETARGARIVKTEYERMIASGEHKLIISSCCHSVNLLIQKRYPQALPYLAKVDSPMLAHAKSIKERVPGSAVVFIGPCISKKDEAEQYGQVDCVLTFDELIDWLAEEGIELPAGEQPDGTEARSRFFPTAGGIIRSMDLDDGFSYIPIDGLRRCMDALEEIERGGMQNCFVEMNACEGSCIGGPVMHRYHSAPITCKTRVEQYSGKSGRDFDDQPADDLRKSMQYIGSGVVKPGEAAIQEVLHKLG
;
A
#
# COMPACT_ATOMS: atom_id res chain seq x y z
N GLN A 1 -14.28 -13.54 -13.44
CA GLN A 1 -15.55 -14.26 -13.67
C GLN A 1 -16.38 -14.37 -12.37
N ALA A 2 -15.82 -14.80 -11.23
CA ALA A 2 -16.56 -14.91 -9.97
C ALA A 2 -17.17 -13.57 -9.51
N LEU A 3 -16.41 -12.48 -9.59
CA LEU A 3 -16.88 -11.13 -9.25
C LEU A 3 -18.03 -10.66 -10.17
N LEU A 4 -17.96 -10.95 -11.46
CA LEU A 4 -19.07 -10.65 -12.38
C LEU A 4 -20.35 -11.42 -12.02
N LYS A 5 -20.23 -12.65 -11.50
CA LYS A 5 -21.39 -13.40 -10.99
C LYS A 5 -21.99 -12.79 -9.72
N LEU A 6 -21.18 -12.12 -8.88
CA LEU A 6 -21.65 -11.33 -7.74
C LEU A 6 -22.35 -10.03 -8.13
N GLY A 7 -22.38 -9.68 -9.42
CA GLY A 7 -23.06 -8.48 -9.93
C GLY A 7 -22.14 -7.27 -10.15
N PHE A 8 -20.81 -7.42 -10.04
CA PHE A 8 -19.90 -6.36 -10.45
C PHE A 8 -20.00 -6.14 -11.97
N ALA A 9 -20.06 -4.88 -12.39
CA ALA A 9 -20.17 -4.51 -13.81
C ALA A 9 -18.85 -4.73 -14.56
N ASP A 10 -17.72 -4.49 -13.87
CA ASP A 10 -16.37 -4.69 -14.41
C ASP A 10 -15.38 -4.99 -13.27
N VAL A 11 -14.21 -5.53 -13.63
CA VAL A 11 -13.16 -5.91 -12.69
C VAL A 11 -11.80 -5.59 -13.28
N GLU A 12 -11.04 -4.77 -12.57
CA GLU A 12 -9.68 -4.38 -12.97
C GLU A 12 -8.65 -4.70 -11.89
N GLU A 13 -7.40 -4.88 -12.27
CA GLU A 13 -6.30 -5.07 -11.31
C GLU A 13 -5.84 -3.75 -10.71
N THR A 14 -5.72 -3.69 -9.37
CA THR A 14 -5.14 -2.51 -8.69
C THR A 14 -3.69 -2.23 -9.10
N ALA A 15 -3.01 -3.16 -9.74
CA ALA A 15 -1.70 -2.95 -10.34
C ALA A 15 -1.69 -1.84 -11.41
N ARG A 16 -2.85 -1.49 -12.03
CA ARG A 16 -3.02 -0.30 -12.86
C ARG A 16 -2.81 0.98 -12.05
N GLY A 17 -3.43 1.08 -10.87
CA GLY A 17 -3.18 2.18 -9.93
C GLY A 17 -1.74 2.21 -9.43
N ALA A 18 -1.11 1.05 -9.24
CA ALA A 18 0.31 0.97 -8.90
C ALA A 18 1.21 1.54 -10.01
N ARG A 19 0.87 1.29 -11.30
CA ARG A 19 1.55 1.89 -12.45
C ARG A 19 1.48 3.42 -12.42
N ILE A 20 0.30 3.97 -12.13
CA ILE A 20 0.09 5.42 -12.00
C ILE A 20 0.97 6.01 -10.89
N VAL A 21 0.95 5.39 -9.71
CA VAL A 21 1.69 5.87 -8.53
C VAL A 21 3.20 5.81 -8.72
N LYS A 22 3.72 4.71 -9.30
CA LYS A 22 5.17 4.61 -9.54
C LYS A 22 5.66 5.69 -10.49
N THR A 23 4.89 6.01 -11.53
CA THR A 23 5.24 7.08 -12.48
C THR A 23 5.34 8.43 -11.77
N GLU A 24 4.49 8.68 -10.80
CA GLU A 24 4.59 9.90 -10.00
C GLU A 24 5.83 9.90 -9.11
N TYR A 25 6.21 8.78 -8.50
CA TYR A 25 7.47 8.68 -7.76
C TYR A 25 8.69 8.90 -8.66
N GLU A 26 8.71 8.30 -9.85
CA GLU A 26 9.75 8.52 -10.85
C GLU A 26 9.85 10.00 -11.24
N ARG A 27 8.71 10.67 -11.44
CA ARG A 27 8.63 12.11 -11.73
C ARG A 27 9.18 12.95 -10.57
N MET A 28 8.84 12.61 -9.32
CA MET A 28 9.37 13.29 -8.12
C MET A 28 10.89 13.17 -8.02
N ILE A 29 11.44 11.99 -8.29
CA ILE A 29 12.89 11.76 -8.30
C ILE A 29 13.56 12.59 -9.42
N ALA A 30 13.04 12.51 -10.63
CA ALA A 30 13.57 13.22 -11.79
C ALA A 30 13.50 14.75 -11.67
N SER A 31 12.58 15.30 -10.85
CA SER A 31 12.49 16.74 -10.62
C SER A 31 13.71 17.33 -9.91
N GLY A 32 14.46 16.52 -9.16
CA GLY A 32 15.59 16.96 -8.35
C GLY A 32 15.22 17.83 -7.13
N GLU A 33 13.92 18.06 -6.90
CA GLU A 33 13.44 18.89 -5.78
C GLU A 33 13.49 18.16 -4.43
N HIS A 34 13.50 16.82 -4.47
CA HIS A 34 13.44 15.96 -3.30
C HIS A 34 14.76 15.24 -3.06
N LYS A 35 15.35 15.44 -1.88
CA LYS A 35 16.55 14.71 -1.46
C LYS A 35 16.24 13.38 -0.77
N LEU A 36 15.06 13.24 -0.22
CA LEU A 36 14.56 12.06 0.45
C LEU A 36 13.07 11.93 0.15
N ILE A 37 12.65 10.75 -0.27
CA ILE A 37 11.25 10.42 -0.52
C ILE A 37 10.90 9.15 0.23
N ILE A 38 9.86 9.19 1.06
CA ILE A 38 9.26 8.01 1.68
C ILE A 38 7.99 7.66 0.90
N SER A 39 7.84 6.43 0.47
CA SER A 39 6.64 5.97 -0.25
C SER A 39 5.37 6.08 0.60
N SER A 40 4.25 6.49 0.00
CA SER A 40 2.96 6.71 0.67
C SER A 40 1.92 5.61 0.43
N CYS A 41 2.31 4.49 -0.17
CA CYS A 41 1.40 3.40 -0.52
C CYS A 41 0.82 2.67 0.69
N CYS A 42 1.59 2.54 1.79
CA CYS A 42 1.17 1.86 3.01
C CYS A 42 0.48 2.82 3.97
N HIS A 43 -0.84 2.76 4.06
CA HIS A 43 -1.62 3.63 4.95
C HIS A 43 -1.23 3.51 6.42
N SER A 44 -0.89 2.30 6.90
CA SER A 44 -0.41 2.10 8.28
C SER A 44 0.89 2.85 8.57
N VAL A 45 1.82 2.90 7.61
CA VAL A 45 3.06 3.69 7.73
C VAL A 45 2.74 5.20 7.70
N ASN A 46 1.83 5.62 6.82
CA ASN A 46 1.40 7.02 6.76
C ASN A 46 0.83 7.47 8.11
N LEU A 47 -0.05 6.67 8.72
CA LEU A 47 -0.60 6.93 10.05
C LEU A 47 0.47 6.92 11.15
N LEU A 48 1.44 6.02 11.07
CA LEU A 48 2.57 5.99 12.00
C LEU A 48 3.36 7.32 11.95
N ILE A 49 3.69 7.78 10.74
CA ILE A 49 4.41 9.04 10.54
C ILE A 49 3.57 10.22 11.04
N GLN A 50 2.30 10.31 10.62
CA GLN A 50 1.40 11.39 11.02
C GLN A 50 1.16 11.45 12.54
N LYS A 51 1.24 10.31 13.24
CA LYS A 51 0.98 10.26 14.68
C LYS A 51 2.22 10.39 15.54
N ARG A 52 3.39 9.97 15.05
CA ARG A 52 4.57 9.79 15.90
C ARG A 52 5.87 10.39 15.39
N TYR A 53 5.98 10.66 14.08
CA TYR A 53 7.21 11.10 13.44
C TYR A 53 7.00 12.38 12.61
N PRO A 54 6.66 13.52 13.26
CA PRO A 54 6.35 14.75 12.55
C PRO A 54 7.52 15.30 11.73
N GLN A 55 8.76 14.99 12.11
CA GLN A 55 9.96 15.41 11.38
C GLN A 55 10.14 14.65 10.07
N ALA A 56 9.55 13.46 9.94
CA ALA A 56 9.56 12.67 8.72
C ALA A 56 8.45 13.06 7.71
N LEU A 57 7.42 13.79 8.15
CA LEU A 57 6.29 14.24 7.30
C LEU A 57 6.71 15.00 6.04
N PRO A 58 7.72 15.88 6.04
CA PRO A 58 8.17 16.57 4.84
C PRO A 58 8.70 15.63 3.75
N TYR A 59 9.16 14.45 4.12
CA TYR A 59 9.71 13.45 3.22
C TYR A 59 8.69 12.42 2.74
N LEU A 60 7.53 12.34 3.40
CA LEU A 60 6.46 11.46 2.99
C LEU A 60 5.84 11.96 1.68
N ALA A 61 5.89 11.15 0.64
CA ALA A 61 5.32 11.47 -0.66
C ALA A 61 3.82 11.77 -0.51
N LYS A 62 3.41 12.96 -0.97
CA LYS A 62 2.00 13.37 -0.94
C LYS A 62 1.25 12.84 -2.16
N VAL A 63 1.37 11.54 -2.37
CA VAL A 63 0.82 10.82 -3.53
C VAL A 63 -0.21 9.82 -3.04
N ASP A 64 -1.29 9.67 -3.78
CA ASP A 64 -2.31 8.67 -3.55
C ASP A 64 -1.72 7.26 -3.50
N SER A 65 -2.36 6.37 -2.76
CA SER A 65 -2.02 4.95 -2.84
C SER A 65 -2.54 4.35 -4.15
N PRO A 66 -2.03 3.18 -4.59
CA PRO A 66 -2.55 2.48 -5.76
C PRO A 66 -4.07 2.30 -5.76
N MET A 67 -4.66 2.05 -4.58
CA MET A 67 -6.09 1.95 -4.41
C MET A 67 -6.82 3.25 -4.77
N LEU A 68 -6.37 4.38 -4.22
CA LEU A 68 -7.00 5.67 -4.45
C LEU A 68 -6.77 6.16 -5.89
N ALA A 69 -5.55 6.03 -6.40
CA ALA A 69 -5.19 6.42 -7.76
C ALA A 69 -6.01 5.63 -8.80
N HIS A 70 -6.18 4.32 -8.59
CA HIS A 70 -7.00 3.49 -9.47
C HIS A 70 -8.47 3.85 -9.39
N ALA A 71 -9.01 4.08 -8.18
CA ALA A 71 -10.40 4.49 -8.01
C ALA A 71 -10.69 5.83 -8.70
N LYS A 72 -9.78 6.82 -8.60
CA LYS A 72 -9.89 8.08 -9.34
C LYS A 72 -9.93 7.83 -10.84
N SER A 73 -8.98 7.07 -11.38
CA SER A 73 -8.93 6.73 -12.82
C SER A 73 -10.22 6.03 -13.29
N ILE A 74 -10.79 5.12 -12.50
CA ILE A 74 -12.06 4.48 -12.82
C ILE A 74 -13.19 5.52 -12.85
N LYS A 75 -13.32 6.35 -11.81
CA LYS A 75 -14.38 7.36 -11.71
C LYS A 75 -14.28 8.46 -12.79
N GLU A 76 -13.09 8.78 -13.26
CA GLU A 76 -12.86 9.67 -14.42
C GLU A 76 -13.34 9.03 -15.73
N ARG A 77 -13.03 7.75 -15.95
CA ARG A 77 -13.43 7.00 -17.16
C ARG A 77 -14.92 6.63 -17.14
N VAL A 78 -15.47 6.36 -15.98
CA VAL A 78 -16.87 5.93 -15.79
C VAL A 78 -17.51 6.77 -14.68
N PRO A 79 -17.93 8.01 -14.98
CA PRO A 79 -18.56 8.90 -14.02
C PRO A 79 -19.80 8.27 -13.37
N GLY A 80 -19.90 8.38 -12.04
CA GLY A 80 -21.00 7.81 -11.26
C GLY A 80 -20.84 6.33 -10.90
N SER A 81 -19.72 5.68 -11.26
CA SER A 81 -19.43 4.32 -10.81
C SER A 81 -19.18 4.25 -9.31
N ALA A 82 -19.67 3.19 -8.67
CA ALA A 82 -19.25 2.79 -7.33
C ALA A 82 -18.00 1.89 -7.45
N VAL A 83 -16.96 2.22 -6.70
CA VAL A 83 -15.69 1.49 -6.72
C VAL A 83 -15.52 0.69 -5.45
N VAL A 84 -15.37 -0.63 -5.60
CA VAL A 84 -15.07 -1.56 -4.51
C VAL A 84 -13.63 -2.01 -4.63
N PHE A 85 -12.81 -1.74 -3.61
CA PHE A 85 -11.45 -2.28 -3.53
C PHE A 85 -11.46 -3.63 -2.81
N ILE A 86 -10.78 -4.61 -3.38
CA ILE A 86 -10.60 -5.93 -2.80
C ILE A 86 -9.12 -6.20 -2.60
N GLY A 87 -8.69 -6.50 -1.37
CA GLY A 87 -7.27 -6.67 -1.10
C GLY A 87 -6.93 -7.25 0.27
N PRO A 88 -5.64 -7.47 0.56
CA PRO A 88 -5.18 -8.16 1.77
C PRO A 88 -5.06 -7.24 3.00
N CYS A 89 -5.56 -6.01 2.97
CA CYS A 89 -5.19 -5.00 3.96
C CYS A 89 -6.40 -4.32 4.61
N ILE A 90 -6.61 -4.57 5.90
CA ILE A 90 -7.69 -3.94 6.68
C ILE A 90 -7.51 -2.41 6.82
N SER A 91 -6.27 -1.91 6.84
CA SER A 91 -5.97 -0.48 6.93
C SER A 91 -6.49 0.31 5.71
N LYS A 92 -6.79 -0.37 4.60
CA LYS A 92 -7.40 0.24 3.42
C LYS A 92 -8.86 0.67 3.65
N LYS A 93 -9.55 0.11 4.63
CA LYS A 93 -10.88 0.56 5.05
C LYS A 93 -10.82 1.97 5.62
N ASP A 94 -9.89 2.21 6.56
CA ASP A 94 -9.66 3.54 7.13
C ASP A 94 -9.19 4.56 6.06
N GLU A 95 -8.32 4.14 5.14
CA GLU A 95 -7.90 5.00 4.04
C GLU A 95 -9.06 5.39 3.12
N ALA A 96 -9.95 4.46 2.79
CA ALA A 96 -11.12 4.73 1.97
C ALA A 96 -12.10 5.70 2.66
N GLU A 97 -12.36 5.53 3.94
CA GLU A 97 -13.19 6.43 4.74
C GLU A 97 -12.58 7.84 4.82
N GLN A 98 -11.26 7.92 5.02
CA GLN A 98 -10.55 9.21 5.17
C GLN A 98 -10.55 10.02 3.87
N TYR A 99 -10.42 9.39 2.71
CA TYR A 99 -10.25 10.08 1.42
C TYR A 99 -11.45 10.03 0.49
N GLY A 100 -12.43 9.17 0.72
CA GLY A 100 -13.73 9.15 0.04
C GLY A 100 -13.70 8.79 -1.46
N GLN A 101 -12.58 8.26 -1.98
CA GLN A 101 -12.46 7.88 -3.40
C GLN A 101 -12.99 6.46 -3.69
N VAL A 102 -12.99 5.61 -2.68
CA VAL A 102 -13.42 4.21 -2.74
C VAL A 102 -14.68 4.06 -1.91
N ASP A 103 -15.70 3.46 -2.50
CA ASP A 103 -17.04 3.39 -1.87
C ASP A 103 -17.13 2.21 -0.89
N CYS A 104 -16.37 1.14 -1.12
CA CYS A 104 -16.30 -0.01 -0.22
C CYS A 104 -14.93 -0.68 -0.30
N VAL A 105 -14.48 -1.25 0.81
CA VAL A 105 -13.25 -2.06 0.88
C VAL A 105 -13.57 -3.42 1.47
N LEU A 106 -13.25 -4.47 0.73
CA LEU A 106 -13.34 -5.86 1.16
C LEU A 106 -11.93 -6.45 1.32
N THR A 107 -11.72 -7.18 2.41
CA THR A 107 -10.56 -8.07 2.51
C THR A 107 -10.80 -9.34 1.69
N PHE A 108 -9.74 -10.08 1.41
CA PHE A 108 -9.89 -11.37 0.72
C PHE A 108 -10.75 -12.36 1.53
N ASP A 109 -10.69 -12.31 2.87
CA ASP A 109 -11.51 -13.15 3.73
C ASP A 109 -13.00 -12.84 3.55
N GLU A 110 -13.35 -11.54 3.61
CA GLU A 110 -14.75 -11.09 3.43
C GLU A 110 -15.28 -11.44 2.04
N LEU A 111 -14.44 -11.32 1.00
CA LEU A 111 -14.84 -11.74 -0.35
C LEU A 111 -15.07 -13.25 -0.43
N ILE A 112 -14.19 -14.06 0.15
CA ILE A 112 -14.30 -15.53 0.10
C ILE A 112 -15.56 -15.99 0.86
N ASP A 113 -15.82 -15.40 2.02
CA ASP A 113 -17.02 -15.71 2.80
C ASP A 113 -18.29 -15.34 2.00
N TRP A 114 -18.31 -14.17 1.35
CA TRP A 114 -19.43 -13.77 0.48
C TRP A 114 -19.62 -14.68 -0.73
N LEU A 115 -18.52 -15.06 -1.42
CA LEU A 115 -18.62 -16.02 -2.54
C LEU A 115 -19.16 -17.38 -2.10
N ALA A 116 -18.79 -17.83 -0.89
CA ALA A 116 -19.30 -19.08 -0.33
C ALA A 116 -20.81 -19.00 0.01
N GLU A 117 -21.27 -17.88 0.57
CA GLU A 117 -22.69 -17.63 0.84
C GLU A 117 -23.53 -17.65 -0.44
N GLU A 118 -23.00 -17.13 -1.54
CA GLU A 118 -23.66 -17.12 -2.85
C GLU A 118 -23.44 -18.43 -3.65
N GLY A 119 -22.74 -19.40 -3.09
CA GLY A 119 -22.46 -20.68 -3.76
C GLY A 119 -21.57 -20.55 -5.00
N ILE A 120 -20.72 -19.51 -5.06
CA ILE A 120 -19.80 -19.26 -6.16
C ILE A 120 -18.44 -19.85 -5.82
N GLU A 121 -18.06 -20.90 -6.53
CA GLU A 121 -16.74 -21.51 -6.39
C GLU A 121 -15.67 -20.73 -7.19
N LEU A 122 -14.51 -20.53 -6.57
CA LEU A 122 -13.33 -20.04 -7.27
C LEU A 122 -12.68 -21.18 -8.05
N PRO A 123 -12.40 -21.01 -9.35
CA PRO A 123 -11.72 -22.02 -10.12
C PRO A 123 -10.30 -22.25 -9.57
N ALA A 124 -9.93 -23.50 -9.38
CA ALA A 124 -8.58 -23.85 -8.92
C ALA A 124 -7.57 -23.58 -10.05
N GLY A 125 -6.60 -22.72 -9.79
CA GLY A 125 -5.39 -22.63 -10.60
C GLY A 125 -5.54 -21.96 -11.98
N GLU A 126 -6.34 -20.89 -12.11
CA GLU A 126 -6.29 -20.05 -13.32
C GLU A 126 -4.85 -19.57 -13.56
N GLN A 127 -4.33 -19.91 -14.74
CA GLN A 127 -3.04 -19.39 -15.20
C GLN A 127 -3.20 -17.91 -15.57
N PRO A 128 -2.14 -17.10 -15.41
CA PRO A 128 -2.15 -15.72 -15.90
C PRO A 128 -2.53 -15.73 -17.40
N ASP A 129 -3.26 -14.71 -17.82
CA ASP A 129 -3.68 -14.50 -19.21
C ASP A 129 -2.52 -14.25 -20.19
N GLY A 130 -1.28 -14.37 -19.73
CA GLY A 130 -0.06 -14.13 -20.50
C GLY A 130 0.33 -12.66 -20.59
N THR A 131 -0.47 -11.74 -20.02
CA THR A 131 -0.03 -10.35 -19.89
C THR A 131 0.98 -10.21 -18.77
N GLU A 132 2.00 -9.40 -18.99
CA GLU A 132 3.05 -9.13 -18.01
C GLU A 132 2.99 -7.66 -17.59
N ALA A 133 3.17 -7.39 -16.29
CA ALA A 133 3.20 -6.02 -15.78
C ALA A 133 4.10 -5.90 -14.54
N ARG A 134 5.11 -5.01 -14.60
CA ARG A 134 6.02 -4.75 -13.47
C ARG A 134 5.29 -4.21 -12.24
N SER A 135 4.24 -3.44 -12.41
CA SER A 135 3.44 -2.89 -11.30
C SER A 135 2.75 -3.96 -10.45
N ARG A 136 2.65 -5.20 -10.91
CA ARG A 136 2.18 -6.34 -10.12
C ARG A 136 3.14 -6.73 -8.98
N PHE A 137 4.39 -6.25 -8.99
CA PHE A 137 5.34 -6.46 -7.88
C PHE A 137 5.01 -5.66 -6.62
N PHE A 138 4.23 -4.60 -6.69
CA PHE A 138 3.94 -3.69 -5.56
C PHE A 138 3.61 -4.38 -4.23
N PRO A 139 2.85 -5.48 -4.16
CA PRO A 139 2.52 -6.11 -2.88
C PRO A 139 3.67 -6.90 -2.25
N THR A 140 4.85 -6.97 -2.86
CA THR A 140 6.03 -7.67 -2.35
C THR A 140 7.02 -6.70 -1.70
N ALA A 141 7.86 -7.18 -0.80
CA ALA A 141 8.95 -6.38 -0.22
C ALA A 141 9.93 -5.93 -1.32
N GLY A 142 10.19 -4.63 -1.42
CA GLY A 142 10.97 -4.02 -2.49
C GLY A 142 10.23 -3.97 -3.84
N GLY A 143 8.95 -4.25 -3.88
CA GLY A 143 8.17 -4.38 -5.11
C GLY A 143 7.89 -3.05 -5.80
N ILE A 144 7.75 -1.97 -5.05
CA ILE A 144 7.64 -0.62 -5.59
C ILE A 144 8.93 -0.28 -6.35
N ILE A 145 10.07 -0.38 -5.67
CA ILE A 145 11.39 -0.12 -6.24
C ILE A 145 11.65 -1.00 -7.48
N ARG A 146 11.34 -2.30 -7.38
CA ARG A 146 11.51 -3.25 -8.48
C ARG A 146 10.69 -2.88 -9.72
N SER A 147 9.57 -2.22 -9.55
CA SER A 147 8.70 -1.82 -10.65
C SER A 147 9.12 -0.52 -11.32
N MET A 148 9.94 0.31 -10.66
CA MET A 148 10.37 1.63 -11.13
C MET A 148 11.51 1.55 -12.14
N ASP A 149 11.64 2.60 -12.95
CA ASP A 149 12.85 2.93 -13.69
C ASP A 149 13.78 3.71 -12.76
N LEU A 150 14.92 3.10 -12.42
CA LEU A 150 15.80 3.61 -11.37
C LEU A 150 16.76 4.69 -11.93
N ASP A 151 16.94 5.76 -11.16
CA ASP A 151 17.92 6.81 -11.42
C ASP A 151 19.21 6.53 -10.62
N ASP A 152 20.37 6.58 -11.27
CA ASP A 152 21.67 6.26 -10.66
C ASP A 152 22.10 7.27 -9.58
N GLY A 153 21.47 8.45 -9.53
CA GLY A 153 21.72 9.48 -8.53
C GLY A 153 21.01 9.23 -7.18
N PHE A 154 20.13 8.24 -7.12
CA PHE A 154 19.35 7.91 -5.93
C PHE A 154 19.69 6.52 -5.39
N SER A 155 19.68 6.39 -4.06
CA SER A 155 19.70 5.11 -3.38
C SER A 155 18.26 4.63 -3.15
N TYR A 156 18.01 3.34 -3.33
CA TYR A 156 16.68 2.74 -3.20
C TYR A 156 16.68 1.73 -2.05
N ILE A 157 15.89 2.02 -1.01
CA ILE A 157 15.94 1.31 0.26
C ILE A 157 14.57 0.70 0.56
N PRO A 158 14.40 -0.63 0.43
CA PRO A 158 13.17 -1.30 0.82
C PRO A 158 13.20 -1.62 2.32
N ILE A 159 12.13 -1.25 3.03
CA ILE A 159 11.93 -1.51 4.45
C ILE A 159 10.54 -2.09 4.66
N ASP A 160 10.47 -3.28 5.24
CA ASP A 160 9.24 -3.95 5.59
C ASP A 160 9.27 -4.41 7.06
N GLY A 161 8.13 -4.43 7.71
CA GLY A 161 8.00 -4.67 9.14
C GLY A 161 8.00 -3.40 9.97
N LEU A 162 7.01 -3.28 10.87
CA LEU A 162 6.75 -2.06 11.64
C LEU A 162 7.97 -1.60 12.45
N ARG A 163 8.67 -2.53 13.09
CA ARG A 163 9.86 -2.20 13.91
C ARG A 163 10.95 -1.56 13.06
N ARG A 164 11.27 -2.17 11.92
CA ARG A 164 12.30 -1.64 11.01
C ARG A 164 11.89 -0.29 10.41
N CYS A 165 10.60 -0.09 10.13
CA CYS A 165 10.10 1.23 9.72
C CYS A 165 10.32 2.28 10.82
N MET A 166 10.07 1.94 12.09
CA MET A 166 10.30 2.85 13.22
C MET A 166 11.79 3.19 13.38
N ASP A 167 12.66 2.19 13.33
CA ASP A 167 14.11 2.38 13.43
C ASP A 167 14.64 3.29 12.32
N ALA A 168 14.16 3.11 11.07
CA ALA A 168 14.50 3.96 9.94
C ALA A 168 13.93 5.38 10.05
N LEU A 169 12.71 5.55 10.57
CA LEU A 169 12.13 6.87 10.80
C LEU A 169 12.92 7.65 11.87
N GLU A 170 13.40 6.99 12.91
CA GLU A 170 14.30 7.60 13.90
C GLU A 170 15.63 8.03 13.27
N GLU A 171 16.18 7.25 12.33
CA GLU A 171 17.40 7.61 11.60
C GLU A 171 17.16 8.82 10.69
N ILE A 172 16.04 8.86 9.98
CA ILE A 172 15.62 9.98 9.14
C ILE A 172 15.50 11.27 9.98
N GLU A 173 14.89 11.19 11.15
CA GLU A 173 14.75 12.36 12.06
C GLU A 173 16.10 12.88 12.57
N ARG A 174 17.11 12.03 12.67
CA ARG A 174 18.50 12.42 12.99
C ARG A 174 19.24 13.03 11.81
N GLY A 175 18.67 13.02 10.60
CA GLY A 175 19.26 13.64 9.40
C GLY A 175 20.31 12.77 8.69
N GLY A 176 20.31 11.45 8.90
CA GLY A 176 21.32 10.53 8.35
C GLY A 176 21.14 10.16 6.88
N MET A 177 19.99 10.40 6.26
CA MET A 177 19.65 9.91 4.93
C MET A 177 19.46 11.04 3.92
N GLN A 178 20.14 10.95 2.77
CA GLN A 178 20.01 11.89 1.65
C GLN A 178 20.07 11.16 0.31
N ASN A 179 19.46 11.75 -0.72
CA ASN A 179 19.38 11.23 -2.08
C ASN A 179 18.90 9.77 -2.11
N CYS A 180 17.78 9.51 -1.44
CA CYS A 180 17.22 8.16 -1.40
C CYS A 180 15.69 8.16 -1.49
N PHE A 181 15.20 7.09 -2.09
CA PHE A 181 13.80 6.68 -2.08
C PHE A 181 13.65 5.51 -1.11
N VAL A 182 12.80 5.67 -0.11
CA VAL A 182 12.56 4.66 0.92
C VAL A 182 11.18 4.06 0.72
N GLU A 183 11.14 2.81 0.29
CA GLU A 183 9.91 2.02 0.27
C GLU A 183 9.63 1.51 1.67
N MET A 184 8.51 1.93 2.29
CA MET A 184 8.14 1.47 3.63
C MET A 184 6.82 0.72 3.66
N ASN A 185 6.82 -0.46 4.27
CA ASN A 185 5.66 -1.31 4.47
C ASN A 185 5.58 -1.80 5.92
N ALA A 186 4.42 -1.66 6.57
CA ALA A 186 4.26 -2.03 7.98
C ALA A 186 4.30 -3.55 8.22
N CYS A 187 3.88 -4.35 7.24
CA CYS A 187 3.86 -5.82 7.35
C CYS A 187 5.21 -6.41 6.90
N GLU A 188 5.71 -7.40 7.61
CA GLU A 188 6.87 -8.20 7.18
C GLU A 188 6.52 -9.00 5.92
N GLY A 189 7.35 -8.89 4.89
CA GLY A 189 7.06 -9.41 3.55
C GLY A 189 6.13 -8.51 2.73
N SER A 190 5.87 -7.28 3.18
CA SER A 190 4.94 -6.33 2.56
C SER A 190 3.48 -6.82 2.58
N CYS A 191 2.63 -6.43 1.63
CA CYS A 191 1.20 -6.75 1.65
C CYS A 191 0.91 -8.25 1.59
N ILE A 192 1.74 -9.05 0.90
CA ILE A 192 1.60 -10.51 0.83
C ILE A 192 1.95 -11.22 2.15
N GLY A 193 2.63 -10.54 3.07
CA GLY A 193 2.91 -11.01 4.44
C GLY A 193 1.97 -10.43 5.50
N GLY A 194 0.91 -9.72 5.09
CA GLY A 194 -0.03 -9.09 6.02
C GLY A 194 -0.93 -10.07 6.77
N PRO A 195 -1.59 -9.61 7.87
CA PRO A 195 -2.39 -10.48 8.74
C PRO A 195 -3.51 -11.26 8.02
N VAL A 196 -4.18 -10.65 7.03
CA VAL A 196 -5.23 -11.33 6.24
C VAL A 196 -4.66 -12.51 5.45
N MET A 197 -3.41 -12.40 4.98
CA MET A 197 -2.76 -13.47 4.22
C MET A 197 -2.32 -14.65 5.08
N HIS A 198 -2.13 -14.45 6.39
CA HIS A 198 -1.75 -15.53 7.30
C HIS A 198 -2.80 -16.62 7.41
N ARG A 199 -4.10 -16.31 7.24
CA ARG A 199 -5.20 -17.28 7.23
C ARG A 199 -5.02 -18.34 6.14
N TYR A 200 -4.37 -17.99 5.04
CA TYR A 200 -4.18 -18.91 3.89
C TYR A 200 -2.91 -19.76 4.02
N HIS A 201 -2.23 -19.74 5.18
CA HIS A 201 -0.98 -20.49 5.43
C HIS A 201 0.06 -20.35 4.31
N SER A 202 -0.01 -19.23 3.59
CA SER A 202 0.89 -19.00 2.47
C SER A 202 2.27 -18.63 3.00
N ALA A 203 3.23 -19.53 2.82
CA ALA A 203 4.62 -19.22 3.13
C ALA A 203 5.06 -17.99 2.30
N PRO A 204 5.74 -17.01 2.89
CA PRO A 204 6.14 -15.78 2.20
C PRO A 204 6.90 -16.03 0.90
N ILE A 205 7.72 -17.07 0.85
CA ILE A 205 8.47 -17.50 -0.35
C ILE A 205 7.52 -17.92 -1.47
N THR A 206 6.53 -18.74 -1.16
CA THR A 206 5.53 -19.21 -2.15
C THR A 206 4.70 -18.03 -2.69
N CYS A 207 4.26 -17.12 -1.83
CA CYS A 207 3.52 -15.93 -2.26
C CYS A 207 4.37 -15.06 -3.17
N LYS A 208 5.62 -14.80 -2.80
CA LYS A 208 6.56 -14.02 -3.63
C LYS A 208 6.76 -14.68 -4.99
N THR A 209 7.02 -15.99 -5.04
CA THR A 209 7.21 -16.74 -6.29
C THR A 209 5.98 -16.65 -7.20
N ARG A 210 4.76 -16.75 -6.63
CA ARG A 210 3.52 -16.63 -7.39
C ARG A 210 3.36 -15.22 -7.97
N VAL A 211 3.64 -14.17 -7.19
CA VAL A 211 3.62 -12.80 -7.69
C VAL A 211 4.66 -12.61 -8.80
N GLU A 212 5.87 -13.15 -8.65
CA GLU A 212 6.91 -13.09 -9.68
C GLU A 212 6.51 -13.79 -10.99
N GLN A 213 5.87 -14.94 -10.90
CA GLN A 213 5.33 -15.65 -12.07
C GLN A 213 4.20 -14.85 -12.74
N TYR A 214 3.31 -14.25 -11.94
CA TYR A 214 2.20 -13.47 -12.43
C TYR A 214 2.63 -12.13 -13.05
N SER A 215 3.65 -11.50 -12.50
CA SER A 215 4.19 -10.21 -13.00
C SER A 215 4.93 -10.37 -14.34
N GLY A 216 5.51 -11.54 -14.57
CA GLY A 216 6.32 -11.81 -15.75
C GLY A 216 7.75 -11.26 -15.66
N LYS A 217 8.48 -11.35 -16.78
CA LYS A 217 9.92 -11.01 -16.85
C LYS A 217 10.26 -10.00 -17.96
N SER A 218 9.31 -9.63 -18.81
CA SER A 218 9.57 -8.81 -20.01
C SER A 218 9.89 -7.34 -19.71
N GLY A 219 9.69 -6.90 -18.46
CA GLY A 219 9.81 -5.49 -18.11
C GLY A 219 8.65 -4.61 -18.62
N ARG A 220 7.63 -5.17 -19.24
CA ARG A 220 6.41 -4.47 -19.66
C ARG A 220 5.63 -3.99 -18.45
N ASP A 221 4.72 -3.04 -18.68
CA ASP A 221 3.78 -2.54 -17.69
C ASP A 221 2.45 -2.16 -18.33
N PHE A 222 1.47 -1.83 -17.51
CA PHE A 222 0.22 -1.24 -17.96
C PHE A 222 0.46 0.12 -18.65
N ASP A 223 -0.42 0.51 -19.55
CA ASP A 223 -0.38 1.80 -20.26
C ASP A 223 -1.41 2.78 -19.69
N ASP A 224 -1.59 2.76 -18.39
CA ASP A 224 -2.51 3.66 -17.70
C ASP A 224 -1.90 5.05 -17.57
N GLN A 225 -2.68 6.07 -17.95
CA GLN A 225 -2.29 7.45 -17.77
C GLN A 225 -2.51 7.90 -16.32
N PRO A 226 -1.70 8.81 -15.79
CA PRO A 226 -1.93 9.40 -14.49
C PRO A 226 -3.31 10.07 -14.42
N ALA A 227 -4.03 9.91 -13.32
CA ALA A 227 -5.17 10.74 -12.99
C ALA A 227 -4.72 12.21 -12.83
N ASP A 228 -5.60 13.16 -13.09
CA ASP A 228 -5.26 14.59 -13.11
C ASP A 228 -4.71 15.12 -11.79
N ASP A 229 -5.16 14.58 -10.66
CA ASP A 229 -4.68 14.97 -9.32
C ASP A 229 -4.45 13.75 -8.42
N LEU A 230 -3.18 13.40 -8.23
CA LEU A 230 -2.75 12.33 -7.32
C LEU A 230 -2.37 12.83 -5.94
N ARG A 231 -2.58 14.13 -5.63
CA ARG A 231 -2.13 14.71 -4.37
C ARG A 231 -2.98 14.22 -3.20
N LYS A 232 -2.28 13.73 -2.20
CA LYS A 232 -2.83 13.24 -0.95
C LYS A 232 -2.47 14.20 0.19
N SER A 233 -3.46 14.75 0.87
CA SER A 233 -3.21 15.59 2.04
C SER A 233 -2.85 14.72 3.24
N MET A 234 -1.67 14.96 3.81
CA MET A 234 -1.21 14.29 5.02
C MET A 234 -0.61 15.32 5.98
N GLN A 235 -1.15 15.35 7.20
CA GLN A 235 -0.78 16.30 8.23
C GLN A 235 -0.47 15.58 9.54
N TYR A 236 0.24 16.24 10.44
CA TYR A 236 0.43 15.73 11.79
C TYR A 236 -0.90 15.75 12.54
N ILE A 237 -1.29 14.60 13.08
CA ILE A 237 -2.54 14.42 13.82
C ILE A 237 -2.30 14.05 15.30
N GLY A 238 -1.04 13.80 15.67
CA GLY A 238 -0.68 13.34 17.02
C GLY A 238 -1.13 11.92 17.32
N SER A 239 -0.58 11.33 18.35
CA SER A 239 -0.91 9.96 18.74
C SER A 239 -2.24 9.82 19.49
N GLY A 240 -2.79 10.92 20.02
CA GLY A 240 -3.91 10.90 20.97
C GLY A 240 -3.61 10.19 22.29
N VAL A 241 -2.42 9.58 22.43
CA VAL A 241 -1.99 8.86 23.63
C VAL A 241 -1.19 9.81 24.51
N VAL A 242 -1.74 10.13 25.66
CA VAL A 242 -1.01 10.85 26.71
C VAL A 242 -0.23 9.80 27.50
N LYS A 243 1.11 9.97 27.57
CA LYS A 243 1.95 9.10 28.39
C LYS A 243 1.53 9.31 29.86
N PRO A 244 1.09 8.27 30.58
CA PRO A 244 0.70 8.46 31.97
C PRO A 244 1.92 8.90 32.79
N GLY A 245 1.71 9.85 33.70
CA GLY A 245 2.74 10.22 34.67
C GLY A 245 2.98 9.10 35.67
N GLU A 246 4.13 9.15 36.35
CA GLU A 246 4.54 8.13 37.35
C GLU A 246 3.44 7.89 38.39
N ALA A 247 2.79 8.93 38.90
CA ALA A 247 1.70 8.83 39.88
C ALA A 247 0.51 8.00 39.33
N ALA A 248 0.13 8.18 38.09
CA ALA A 248 -0.96 7.42 37.46
C ALA A 248 -0.57 5.94 37.27
N ILE A 249 0.69 5.69 36.93
CA ILE A 249 1.24 4.31 36.84
C ILE A 249 1.17 3.62 38.20
N GLN A 250 1.64 4.28 39.24
CA GLN A 250 1.64 3.74 40.61
C GLN A 250 0.21 3.51 41.16
N GLU A 251 -0.74 4.39 40.82
CA GLU A 251 -2.14 4.20 41.19
C GLU A 251 -2.73 2.92 40.55
N VAL A 252 -2.45 2.67 39.26
CA VAL A 252 -2.92 1.46 38.57
C VAL A 252 -2.25 0.22 39.15
N LEU A 253 -0.93 0.26 39.38
CA LEU A 253 -0.20 -0.85 40.00
C LEU A 253 -0.73 -1.20 41.40
N HIS A 254 -1.04 -0.18 42.20
CA HIS A 254 -1.63 -0.39 43.54
C HIS A 254 -3.03 -1.02 43.49
N LYS A 255 -3.83 -0.74 42.45
CA LYS A 255 -5.14 -1.35 42.26
C LYS A 255 -5.07 -2.80 41.76
N LEU A 256 -3.97 -3.17 41.14
CA LEU A 256 -3.76 -4.53 40.63
C LEU A 256 -3.15 -5.50 41.64
N GLY A 257 -2.69 -4.99 42.77
CA GLY A 257 -2.06 -5.77 43.85
C GLY A 257 -0.57 -5.92 43.61
#